data_72622a56f22b685303e71f1324bbc9af
#
_entry.id   72622a56f22b685303e71f1324bbc9af
#
_cell.length_a   1.000
_cell.length_b   1.000
_cell.length_c   1.000
_cell.angle_alpha   90.00
_cell.angle_beta   90.00
_cell.angle_gamma   90.00
#
_symmetry.space_group_name_H-M   'P 1'
#
loop_
_entity.id
_entity.type
_entity.pdbx_description
1 polymer ?
#
loop_
_entity_poly.entity_id
_entity_poly.type
_entity_poly.pdbx_seq_one_letter_code
_entity_poly.pdbx_strand_id
1 'polypeptide(L)'
;MSSQERFIRGNERLEQALQDPDTRARVDAIREEMDQADREYQVNLASIRSAANLTQTELAERMGLKQAAVSAVEHRDDLLLSTLANYLRATGATDPRIVVTTGGHDVEYPLPMRRPPQ
;
A
#
# COMPACT_ATOMS: atom_id res chain seq x y z
N MET A 1 -16.04 -28.02 -15.56
CA MET A 1 -14.64 -27.85 -15.13
C MET A 1 -14.60 -27.17 -13.80
N SER A 2 -13.78 -27.70 -12.91
CA SER A 2 -13.61 -27.11 -11.60
C SER A 2 -12.75 -25.83 -11.66
N SER A 3 -12.92 -24.94 -10.69
CA SER A 3 -12.09 -23.75 -10.58
C SER A 3 -10.62 -24.07 -10.46
N GLN A 4 -10.27 -25.21 -9.88
CA GLN A 4 -8.89 -25.66 -9.74
C GLN A 4 -8.23 -25.95 -11.07
N GLU A 5 -8.92 -26.55 -12.01
CA GLU A 5 -8.39 -26.85 -13.33
C GLU A 5 -8.05 -25.57 -14.09
N ARG A 6 -8.90 -24.54 -13.99
CA ARG A 6 -8.62 -23.24 -14.58
C ARG A 6 -7.40 -22.59 -13.97
N PHE A 7 -7.24 -22.70 -12.67
CA PHE A 7 -6.11 -22.15 -11.95
C PHE A 7 -4.80 -22.83 -12.37
N ILE A 8 -4.80 -24.15 -12.46
CA ILE A 8 -3.64 -24.94 -12.89
C ILE A 8 -3.24 -24.55 -14.31
N ARG A 9 -4.20 -24.42 -15.25
CA ARG A 9 -3.92 -23.98 -16.61
C ARG A 9 -3.33 -22.58 -16.67
N GLY A 10 -3.81 -21.67 -15.80
CA GLY A 10 -3.27 -20.34 -15.69
C GLY A 10 -1.81 -20.34 -15.25
N ASN A 11 -1.47 -21.20 -14.28
CA ASN A 11 -0.11 -21.37 -13.81
C ASN A 11 0.80 -21.95 -14.89
N GLU A 12 0.33 -22.97 -15.64
CA GLU A 12 1.09 -23.55 -16.74
C GLU A 12 1.40 -22.51 -17.82
N ARG A 13 0.43 -21.69 -18.17
CA ARG A 13 0.63 -20.60 -19.14
C ARG A 13 1.66 -19.60 -18.65
N LEU A 14 1.59 -19.25 -17.37
CA LEU A 14 2.55 -18.33 -16.78
C LEU A 14 3.95 -18.91 -16.77
N GLU A 15 4.09 -20.18 -16.40
CA GLU A 15 5.37 -20.86 -16.42
C GLU A 15 5.96 -20.93 -17.83
N GLN A 16 5.12 -21.24 -18.84
CA GLN A 16 5.56 -21.27 -20.23
C GLN A 16 5.99 -19.87 -20.70
N ALA A 17 5.25 -18.84 -20.33
CA ALA A 17 5.60 -17.47 -20.68
C ALA A 17 6.91 -17.04 -20.04
N LEU A 18 7.18 -17.47 -18.79
CA LEU A 18 8.41 -17.16 -18.09
C LEU A 18 9.63 -17.87 -18.65
N GLN A 19 9.45 -18.88 -19.50
CA GLN A 19 10.55 -19.53 -20.21
C GLN A 19 11.08 -18.68 -21.37
N ASP A 20 10.27 -17.75 -21.89
CA ASP A 20 10.71 -16.80 -22.89
C ASP A 20 11.57 -15.71 -22.24
N PRO A 21 12.82 -15.48 -22.68
CA PRO A 21 13.71 -14.49 -22.07
C PRO A 21 13.13 -13.07 -22.07
N ASP A 22 12.43 -12.67 -23.12
CA ASP A 22 11.85 -11.33 -23.20
C ASP A 22 10.70 -11.16 -22.22
N THR A 23 9.82 -12.15 -22.11
CA THR A 23 8.72 -12.13 -21.15
C THR A 23 9.25 -12.14 -19.73
N ARG A 24 10.27 -12.95 -19.45
CA ARG A 24 10.88 -13.03 -18.14
C ARG A 24 11.49 -11.68 -17.74
N ALA A 25 12.19 -11.03 -18.66
CA ALA A 25 12.78 -9.73 -18.41
C ALA A 25 11.72 -8.67 -18.07
N ARG A 26 10.58 -8.70 -18.76
CA ARG A 26 9.45 -7.79 -18.46
C ARG A 26 8.86 -8.05 -17.09
N VAL A 27 8.66 -9.32 -16.74
CA VAL A 27 8.11 -9.68 -15.41
C VAL A 27 9.08 -9.26 -14.31
N ASP A 28 10.37 -9.50 -14.49
CA ASP A 28 11.39 -9.11 -13.52
C ASP A 28 11.42 -7.59 -13.35
N ALA A 29 11.33 -6.83 -14.44
CA ALA A 29 11.29 -5.37 -14.39
C ALA A 29 10.05 -4.87 -13.62
N ILE A 30 8.88 -5.47 -13.85
CA ILE A 30 7.65 -5.13 -13.14
C ILE A 30 7.79 -5.42 -11.65
N ARG A 31 8.38 -6.56 -11.29
CA ARG A 31 8.61 -6.91 -9.89
C ARG A 31 9.54 -5.92 -9.21
N GLU A 32 10.62 -5.50 -9.87
CA GLU A 32 11.53 -4.49 -9.33
C GLU A 32 10.83 -3.16 -9.11
N GLU A 33 10.00 -2.73 -10.04
CA GLU A 33 9.21 -1.49 -9.89
C GLU A 33 8.25 -1.59 -8.71
N MET A 34 7.58 -2.72 -8.54
CA MET A 34 6.66 -2.94 -7.43
C MET A 34 7.39 -2.97 -6.10
N ASP A 35 8.54 -3.65 -6.01
CA ASP A 35 9.35 -3.70 -4.79
C ASP A 35 9.85 -2.30 -4.42
N GLN A 36 10.25 -1.52 -5.41
CA GLN A 36 10.71 -0.15 -5.18
C GLN A 36 9.57 0.75 -4.70
N ALA A 37 8.39 0.62 -5.29
CA ALA A 37 7.21 1.37 -4.87
C ALA A 37 6.80 1.01 -3.44
N ASP A 38 6.88 -0.26 -3.07
CA ASP A 38 6.58 -0.72 -1.71
C ASP A 38 7.55 -0.12 -0.70
N ARG A 39 8.83 -0.06 -1.03
CA ARG A 39 9.84 0.55 -0.15
C ARG A 39 9.63 2.05 0.00
N GLU A 40 9.31 2.74 -1.07
CA GLU A 40 9.01 4.17 -1.03
C GLU A 40 7.77 4.44 -0.17
N TYR A 41 6.77 3.60 -0.27
CA TYR A 41 5.56 3.70 0.53
C TYR A 41 5.86 3.55 2.03
N GLN A 42 6.67 2.57 2.41
CA GLN A 42 7.07 2.37 3.80
C GLN A 42 7.84 3.57 4.35
N VAL A 43 8.80 4.07 3.57
CA VAL A 43 9.59 5.25 3.95
C VAL A 43 8.67 6.46 4.11
N ASN A 44 7.69 6.62 3.22
CA ASN A 44 6.78 7.76 3.28
C ASN A 44 5.93 7.77 4.55
N LEU A 45 5.42 6.63 5.00
CA LEU A 45 4.64 6.58 6.24
C LEU A 45 5.50 6.97 7.44
N ALA A 46 6.68 6.39 7.57
CA ALA A 46 7.60 6.74 8.65
C ALA A 46 8.03 8.22 8.57
N SER A 47 8.22 8.74 7.36
CA SER A 47 8.58 10.14 7.14
C SER A 47 7.46 11.08 7.57
N ILE A 48 6.21 10.73 7.31
CA ILE A 48 5.06 11.53 7.74
C ILE A 48 4.99 11.56 9.25
N ARG A 49 5.17 10.41 9.90
CA ARG A 49 5.21 10.34 11.36
C ARG A 49 6.35 11.20 11.93
N SER A 50 7.54 11.08 11.34
CA SER A 50 8.72 11.84 11.77
C SER A 50 8.53 13.34 11.57
N ALA A 51 7.90 13.75 10.48
CA ALA A 51 7.59 15.16 10.23
C ALA A 51 6.64 15.73 11.27
N ALA A 52 5.79 14.88 11.87
CA ALA A 52 4.91 15.26 12.96
C ALA A 52 5.61 15.19 14.33
N ASN A 53 6.90 14.88 14.37
CA ASN A 53 7.68 14.73 15.61
C ASN A 53 7.14 13.65 16.55
N LEU A 54 6.64 12.56 15.97
CA LEU A 54 6.08 11.45 16.73
C LEU A 54 6.96 10.22 16.64
N THR A 55 7.18 9.58 17.79
CA THR A 55 7.75 8.24 17.81
C THR A 55 6.67 7.21 17.50
N GLN A 56 7.07 5.97 17.17
CA GLN A 56 6.10 4.89 16.99
C GLN A 56 5.26 4.67 18.25
N THR A 57 5.87 4.78 19.42
CA THR A 57 5.16 4.64 20.69
C THR A 57 4.10 5.73 20.88
N GLU A 58 4.46 6.97 20.60
CA GLU A 58 3.52 8.09 20.71
C GLU A 58 2.36 7.95 19.72
N LEU A 59 2.65 7.56 18.49
CA LEU A 59 1.62 7.33 17.49
C LEU A 59 0.71 6.18 17.90
N ALA A 60 1.29 5.11 18.43
CA ALA A 60 0.53 3.96 18.93
C ALA A 60 -0.45 4.37 20.02
N GLU A 61 -0.03 5.22 20.95
CA GLU A 61 -0.90 5.74 21.98
C GLU A 61 -2.09 6.50 21.39
N ARG A 62 -1.84 7.35 20.38
CA ARG A 62 -2.90 8.09 19.70
C ARG A 62 -3.88 7.20 18.98
N MET A 63 -3.40 6.07 18.45
CA MET A 63 -4.23 5.12 17.72
C MET A 63 -4.90 4.08 18.62
N GLY A 64 -4.56 4.05 19.91
CA GLY A 64 -5.04 3.02 20.84
C GLY A 64 -4.45 1.66 20.54
N LEU A 65 -3.23 1.62 20.02
CA LEU A 65 -2.54 0.40 19.62
C LEU A 65 -1.23 0.25 20.38
N LYS A 66 -0.59 -0.91 20.22
CA LYS A 66 0.76 -1.12 20.73
C LYS A 66 1.78 -0.67 19.69
N GLN A 67 2.97 -0.30 20.14
CA GLN A 67 4.05 0.15 19.26
C GLN A 67 4.36 -0.89 18.16
N ALA A 68 4.33 -2.18 18.48
CA ALA A 68 4.56 -3.23 17.50
C ALA A 68 3.53 -3.20 16.36
N ALA A 69 2.28 -2.82 16.66
CA ALA A 69 1.24 -2.71 15.63
C ALA A 69 1.51 -1.54 14.67
N VAL A 70 2.00 -0.40 15.19
CA VAL A 70 2.39 0.73 14.35
C VAL A 70 3.58 0.34 13.47
N SER A 71 4.58 -0.32 14.03
CA SER A 71 5.71 -0.82 13.28
C SER A 71 5.26 -1.76 12.15
N ALA A 72 4.33 -2.66 12.44
CA ALA A 72 3.79 -3.57 11.44
C ALA A 72 3.10 -2.83 10.30
N VAL A 73 2.31 -1.79 10.60
CA VAL A 73 1.66 -0.96 9.59
C VAL A 73 2.70 -0.31 8.68
N GLU A 74 3.77 0.23 9.26
CA GLU A 74 4.82 0.91 8.50
C GLU A 74 5.62 -0.04 7.61
N HIS A 75 5.59 -1.35 7.87
CA HIS A 75 6.34 -2.36 7.13
C HIS A 75 5.46 -3.27 6.26
N ARG A 76 4.17 -3.00 6.16
CA ARG A 76 3.27 -3.81 5.33
C ARG A 76 3.41 -3.48 3.87
N ASP A 77 3.27 -4.50 3.02
CA ASP A 77 3.25 -4.34 1.58
C ASP A 77 1.94 -3.75 1.08
N ASP A 78 0.85 -4.00 1.80
CA ASP A 78 -0.46 -3.47 1.48
C ASP A 78 -1.20 -3.05 2.74
N LEU A 79 -2.07 -2.08 2.60
CA LEU A 79 -2.90 -1.58 3.70
C LEU A 79 -4.32 -1.34 3.23
N LEU A 80 -5.25 -1.55 4.14
CA LEU A 80 -6.60 -1.05 3.93
C LEU A 80 -6.59 0.48 3.93
N LEU A 81 -7.40 1.07 3.07
CA LEU A 81 -7.51 2.54 3.03
C LEU A 81 -7.96 3.12 4.37
N SER A 82 -8.82 2.41 5.10
CA SER A 82 -9.24 2.81 6.43
C SER A 82 -8.09 2.83 7.43
N THR A 83 -7.19 1.84 7.35
CA THR A 83 -5.99 1.79 8.21
C THR A 83 -5.06 2.95 7.89
N LEU A 84 -4.84 3.22 6.61
CA LEU A 84 -4.02 4.35 6.17
C LEU A 84 -4.61 5.68 6.65
N ALA A 85 -5.92 5.86 6.49
CA ALA A 85 -6.60 7.07 6.93
C ALA A 85 -6.47 7.28 8.44
N ASN A 86 -6.64 6.21 9.23
CA ASN A 86 -6.49 6.29 10.69
C ASN A 86 -5.05 6.62 11.09
N TYR A 87 -4.07 6.04 10.41
CA TYR A 87 -2.65 6.33 10.65
C TYR A 87 -2.36 7.82 10.39
N LEU A 88 -2.78 8.34 9.24
CA LEU A 88 -2.56 9.73 8.87
C LEU A 88 -3.25 10.69 9.84
N ARG A 89 -4.48 10.37 10.22
CA ARG A 89 -5.22 11.19 11.21
C ARG A 89 -4.47 11.26 12.53
N ALA A 90 -3.95 10.13 12.98
CA ALA A 90 -3.22 10.07 14.26
C ALA A 90 -1.93 10.89 14.22
N THR A 91 -1.31 11.07 13.05
CA THR A 91 -0.14 11.96 12.90
C THR A 91 -0.53 13.44 12.91
N GLY A 92 -1.81 13.77 12.88
CA GLY A 92 -2.29 15.15 12.78
C GLY A 92 -2.44 15.66 11.36
N ALA A 93 -2.31 14.76 10.36
CA ALA A 93 -2.52 15.14 8.97
C ALA A 93 -3.98 15.59 8.76
N THR A 94 -4.15 16.67 8.03
CA THR A 94 -5.47 17.18 7.67
C THR A 94 -5.73 16.90 6.21
N ASP A 95 -6.95 16.43 5.91
CA ASP A 95 -7.43 16.29 4.54
C ASP A 95 -6.55 15.36 3.66
N PRO A 96 -6.25 14.13 4.10
CA PRO A 96 -5.46 13.22 3.29
C PRO A 96 -6.21 12.82 2.02
N ARG A 97 -5.51 12.75 0.89
CA ARG A 97 -6.09 12.46 -0.41
C ARG A 97 -5.23 11.49 -1.19
N ILE A 98 -5.89 10.72 -2.05
CA ILE A 98 -5.23 9.93 -3.07
C ILE A 98 -5.32 10.70 -4.37
N VAL A 99 -4.20 10.92 -5.02
CA VAL A 99 -4.15 11.61 -6.31
C VAL A 99 -3.76 10.60 -7.38
N VAL A 100 -4.58 10.50 -8.41
CA VAL A 100 -4.34 9.60 -9.55
C VAL A 100 -4.31 10.44 -10.82
N THR A 101 -3.22 10.30 -11.57
CA THR A 101 -3.10 10.94 -12.88
C THR A 101 -3.49 9.92 -13.94
N THR A 102 -4.56 10.22 -14.68
CA THR A 102 -5.04 9.35 -15.73
C THR A 102 -5.58 10.18 -16.89
N GLY A 103 -5.25 9.78 -18.11
CA GLY A 103 -5.69 10.51 -19.30
C GLY A 103 -5.26 11.97 -19.34
N GLY A 104 -4.13 12.31 -18.71
CA GLY A 104 -3.62 13.69 -18.63
C GLY A 104 -4.31 14.55 -17.58
N HIS A 105 -5.15 13.95 -16.75
CA HIS A 105 -5.87 14.65 -15.68
C HIS A 105 -5.56 14.05 -14.33
N ASP A 106 -5.48 14.92 -13.32
CA ASP A 106 -5.36 14.50 -11.93
C ASP A 106 -6.74 14.38 -11.31
N VAL A 107 -7.01 13.22 -10.72
CA VAL A 107 -8.24 12.96 -9.99
C VAL A 107 -7.88 12.75 -8.53
N GLU A 108 -8.50 13.52 -7.65
CA GLU A 108 -8.26 13.45 -6.21
C GLU A 108 -9.44 12.78 -5.52
N TYR A 109 -9.11 11.82 -4.67
CA TYR A 109 -10.10 11.15 -3.82
C TYR A 109 -9.74 11.39 -2.38
N PRO A 110 -10.64 11.96 -1.57
CA PRO A 110 -10.39 12.03 -0.15
C PRO A 110 -10.33 10.62 0.42
N LEU A 111 -9.36 10.37 1.30
CA LEU A 111 -9.30 9.08 1.97
C LEU A 111 -10.52 8.92 2.86
N PRO A 112 -11.19 7.76 2.81
CA PRO A 112 -12.34 7.52 3.67
C PRO A 112 -11.88 7.50 5.12
N MET A 113 -12.22 8.54 5.83
CA MET A 113 -11.84 8.69 7.23
C MET A 113 -12.79 7.88 8.10
N ARG A 114 -13.94 8.35 8.23
CA ARG A 114 -15.02 7.72 8.97
C ARG A 114 -16.29 8.01 8.24
N ARG A 115 -17.23 7.08 8.29
CA ARG A 115 -18.56 7.45 7.84
C ARG A 115 -19.02 8.63 8.68
N PRO A 116 -19.47 9.73 8.05
CA PRO A 116 -20.00 10.82 8.84
C PRO A 116 -21.17 10.32 9.68
N PRO A 117 -21.32 10.82 10.89
CA PRO A 117 -22.48 10.45 11.71
C PRO A 117 -23.75 10.84 10.97
N GLN A 118 -24.63 9.88 10.85
CA GLN A 118 -25.92 10.11 10.22
C GLN A 118 -26.90 10.72 11.16
#